data_60bfaecccfb3e3716713a020cbdc9979
#
_entry.id   60bfaecccfb3e3716713a020cbdc9979
#
_cell.length_a   1.000
_cell.length_b   1.000
_cell.length_c   1.000
_cell.angle_alpha   90.00
_cell.angle_beta   90.00
_cell.angle_gamma   90.00
#
_symmetry.space_group_name_H-M   'P 1'
#
loop_
_entity.id
_entity.type
_entity.pdbx_description
1 polymer ?
#
loop_
_entity_poly.entity_id
_entity_poly.type
_entity_poly.pdbx_seq_one_letter_code
_entity_poly.pdbx_strand_id
1 'polypeptide(L)'
;MVRIVGIGGSLRPNSYTQLALLLAVQRVEALGAEVEIIDLRQLQLPFCTGAKEYPEYPDVQRLQDTVSRADGLILATPEYHGGVSGVLKNALDLMSFEQLSDKVTGLISVLGGQSNSNALNDLRLIVRWVHGWVIPEQIAIGQAWGAFSPEGKLLDEKLSQRFDQFAQSLVDNTRKLRGVD
;
A
#
# COMPACT_ATOMS: atom_id res chain seq x y z
N MET A 1 -15.33 8.78 10.79
CA MET A 1 -13.89 8.85 10.44
C MET A 1 -13.53 7.52 9.80
N VAL A 2 -12.85 7.51 8.66
CA VAL A 2 -12.41 6.26 7.99
C VAL A 2 -11.01 5.87 8.45
N ARG A 3 -10.76 4.55 8.51
CA ARG A 3 -9.45 3.97 8.86
C ARG A 3 -8.76 3.42 7.62
N ILE A 4 -7.55 3.89 7.36
CA ILE A 4 -6.71 3.46 6.24
C ILE A 4 -5.48 2.72 6.78
N VAL A 5 -5.14 1.58 6.20
CA VAL A 5 -3.91 0.86 6.53
C VAL A 5 -2.94 0.94 5.36
N GLY A 6 -1.71 1.39 5.65
CA GLY A 6 -0.61 1.43 4.69
C GLY A 6 0.32 0.22 4.83
N ILE A 7 0.64 -0.45 3.73
CA ILE A 7 1.56 -1.60 3.70
C ILE A 7 2.67 -1.35 2.69
N GLY A 8 3.92 -1.36 3.16
CA GLY A 8 5.11 -1.14 2.32
C GLY A 8 5.89 -2.43 2.06
N GLY A 9 5.98 -2.83 0.78
CA GLY A 9 6.62 -4.07 0.32
C GLY A 9 8.14 -4.02 0.15
N SER A 10 8.85 -3.13 0.86
CA SER A 10 10.31 -3.05 0.78
C SER A 10 10.97 -3.29 2.12
N LEU A 11 11.93 -4.20 2.17
CA LEU A 11 12.74 -4.48 3.36
C LEU A 11 14.04 -3.64 3.42
N ARG A 12 14.33 -2.81 2.43
CA ARG A 12 15.56 -2.00 2.42
C ARG A 12 15.51 -0.94 3.52
N PRO A 13 16.61 -0.70 4.27
CA PRO A 13 16.66 0.30 5.34
C PRO A 13 16.25 1.70 4.88
N ASN A 14 16.82 2.19 3.79
CA ASN A 14 16.52 3.51 3.21
C ASN A 14 15.67 3.36 1.94
N SER A 15 14.45 2.90 2.11
CA SER A 15 13.57 2.56 1.00
C SER A 15 12.79 3.77 0.48
N TYR A 16 12.93 4.08 -0.79
CA TYR A 16 12.06 5.06 -1.46
C TYR A 16 10.60 4.63 -1.50
N THR A 17 10.31 3.32 -1.46
CA THR A 17 8.94 2.81 -1.32
C THR A 17 8.34 3.20 0.03
N GLN A 18 9.11 3.09 1.10
CA GLN A 18 8.67 3.53 2.42
C GLN A 18 8.49 5.05 2.48
N LEU A 19 9.39 5.83 1.87
CA LEU A 19 9.22 7.29 1.77
C LEU A 19 7.94 7.65 1.03
N ALA A 20 7.67 6.99 -0.10
CA ALA A 20 6.45 7.22 -0.88
C ALA A 20 5.18 6.85 -0.08
N LEU A 21 5.21 5.74 0.66
CA LEU A 21 4.11 5.35 1.53
C LEU A 21 3.87 6.40 2.62
N LEU A 22 4.92 6.83 3.33
CA LEU A 22 4.82 7.84 4.39
C LEU A 22 4.25 9.16 3.86
N LEU A 23 4.66 9.60 2.67
CA LEU A 23 4.11 10.80 2.04
C LEU A 23 2.61 10.67 1.72
N ALA A 24 2.17 9.51 1.24
CA ALA A 24 0.75 9.26 1.01
C ALA A 24 -0.03 9.25 2.33
N VAL A 25 0.50 8.58 3.35
CA VAL A 25 -0.10 8.54 4.69
C VAL A 25 -0.28 9.93 5.27
N GLN A 26 0.75 10.79 5.27
CA GLN A 26 0.67 12.16 5.77
C GLN A 26 -0.45 12.98 5.10
N ARG A 27 -0.65 12.80 3.78
CA ARG A 27 -1.71 13.49 3.06
C ARG A 27 -3.10 12.95 3.40
N VAL A 28 -3.22 11.65 3.58
CA VAL A 28 -4.46 10.99 3.98
C VAL A 28 -4.86 11.40 5.41
N GLU A 29 -3.90 11.47 6.34
CA GLU A 29 -4.11 11.97 7.71
C GLU A 29 -4.55 13.44 7.72
N ALA A 30 -3.95 14.28 6.87
CA ALA A 30 -4.33 15.70 6.73
C ALA A 30 -5.79 15.88 6.25
N LEU A 31 -6.38 14.88 5.61
CA LEU A 31 -7.79 14.84 5.21
C LEU A 31 -8.72 14.26 6.28
N GLY A 32 -8.19 13.98 7.48
CA GLY A 32 -8.96 13.53 8.64
C GLY A 32 -9.25 12.03 8.67
N ALA A 33 -8.49 11.20 7.98
CA ALA A 33 -8.53 9.74 8.15
C ALA A 33 -7.60 9.30 9.29
N GLU A 34 -7.96 8.22 9.99
CA GLU A 34 -7.07 7.51 10.88
C GLU A 34 -6.16 6.59 10.05
N VAL A 35 -4.85 6.63 10.26
CA VAL A 35 -3.93 5.78 9.50
C VAL A 35 -3.07 4.92 10.41
N GLU A 36 -2.96 3.64 10.07
CA GLU A 36 -2.02 2.68 10.67
C GLU A 36 -1.06 2.17 9.57
N ILE A 37 0.23 2.08 9.89
CA ILE A 37 1.24 1.56 8.96
C ILE A 37 1.69 0.18 9.43
N ILE A 38 1.61 -0.80 8.54
CA ILE A 38 2.22 -2.12 8.71
C ILE A 38 3.61 -2.09 8.09
N ASP A 39 4.63 -2.12 8.93
CA ASP A 39 6.02 -2.25 8.51
C ASP A 39 6.40 -3.74 8.46
N LEU A 40 6.44 -4.30 7.26
CA LEU A 40 6.76 -5.72 7.04
C LEU A 40 8.18 -6.11 7.51
N ARG A 41 9.06 -5.14 7.79
CA ARG A 41 10.38 -5.40 8.38
C ARG A 41 10.32 -5.80 9.85
N GLN A 42 9.21 -5.48 10.52
CA GLN A 42 8.98 -5.74 11.94
C GLN A 42 8.14 -6.99 12.19
N LEU A 43 7.68 -7.65 11.14
CA LEU A 43 6.85 -8.84 11.24
C LEU A 43 7.63 -10.09 10.85
N GLN A 44 7.46 -11.15 11.63
CA GLN A 44 7.96 -12.48 11.31
C GLN A 44 6.86 -13.26 10.59
N LEU A 45 6.83 -13.13 9.27
CA LEU A 45 5.85 -13.80 8.43
C LEU A 45 6.46 -15.03 7.75
N PRO A 46 5.84 -16.22 7.84
CA PRO A 46 6.25 -17.38 7.06
C PRO A 46 5.90 -17.19 5.58
N PHE A 47 6.45 -18.00 4.70
CA PHE A 47 5.88 -18.12 3.36
C PHE A 47 4.48 -18.73 3.45
N CYS A 48 3.54 -18.18 2.67
CA CYS A 48 2.20 -18.71 2.57
C CYS A 48 2.24 -20.15 2.03
N THR A 49 1.69 -21.09 2.79
CA THR A 49 1.57 -22.50 2.43
C THR A 49 0.15 -22.89 2.05
N GLY A 50 -0.79 -21.92 2.05
CA GLY A 50 -2.22 -22.17 1.90
C GLY A 50 -2.89 -22.77 3.15
N ALA A 51 -2.18 -22.81 4.29
CA ALA A 51 -2.78 -23.20 5.56
C ALA A 51 -3.81 -22.16 6.02
N LYS A 52 -4.82 -22.61 6.77
CA LYS A 52 -5.85 -21.72 7.33
C LYS A 52 -5.32 -20.89 8.50
N GLU A 53 -4.38 -21.41 9.25
CA GLU A 53 -3.84 -20.81 10.47
C GLU A 53 -2.32 -21.01 10.53
N TYR A 54 -1.64 -20.08 11.17
CA TYR A 54 -0.19 -20.08 11.37
C TYR A 54 0.14 -19.84 12.85
N PRO A 55 -0.16 -20.82 13.75
CA PRO A 55 -0.07 -20.63 15.21
C PRO A 55 1.35 -20.33 15.70
N GLU A 56 2.38 -20.76 14.97
CA GLU A 56 3.78 -20.50 15.29
C GLU A 56 4.23 -19.07 14.90
N TYR A 57 3.38 -18.34 14.17
CA TYR A 57 3.65 -16.99 13.65
C TYR A 57 2.56 -16.00 14.05
N PRO A 58 2.58 -15.49 15.29
CA PRO A 58 1.52 -14.59 15.79
C PRO A 58 1.40 -13.29 14.99
N ASP A 59 2.45 -12.89 14.27
CA ASP A 59 2.40 -11.70 13.40
C ASP A 59 1.49 -11.90 12.19
N VAL A 60 1.16 -13.12 11.78
CA VAL A 60 0.14 -13.38 10.75
C VAL A 60 -1.23 -12.93 11.25
N GLN A 61 -1.60 -13.31 12.47
CA GLN A 61 -2.87 -12.88 13.08
C GLN A 61 -2.89 -11.36 13.26
N ARG A 62 -1.79 -10.77 13.72
CA ARG A 62 -1.67 -9.31 13.85
C ARG A 62 -1.88 -8.58 12.52
N LEU A 63 -1.26 -9.07 11.43
CA LEU A 63 -1.46 -8.55 10.07
C LEU A 63 -2.94 -8.64 9.67
N GLN A 64 -3.55 -9.80 9.84
CA GLN A 64 -4.94 -10.06 9.50
C GLN A 64 -5.90 -9.16 10.30
N ASP A 65 -5.72 -9.06 11.61
CA ASP A 65 -6.56 -8.24 12.49
C ASP A 65 -6.46 -6.76 12.15
N THR A 66 -5.24 -6.27 11.87
CA THR A 66 -5.04 -4.87 11.49
C THR A 66 -5.73 -4.54 10.17
N VAL A 67 -5.57 -5.40 9.15
CA VAL A 67 -6.21 -5.18 7.85
C VAL A 67 -7.73 -5.38 7.93
N SER A 68 -8.24 -6.31 8.73
CA SER A 68 -9.69 -6.51 8.91
C SER A 68 -10.40 -5.25 9.38
N ARG A 69 -9.76 -4.48 10.29
CA ARG A 69 -10.33 -3.24 10.85
C ARG A 69 -10.24 -2.04 9.91
N ALA A 70 -9.49 -2.15 8.80
CA ALA A 70 -9.35 -1.06 7.84
C ALA A 70 -10.60 -0.89 6.97
N ASP A 71 -10.91 0.34 6.59
CA ASP A 71 -11.90 0.70 5.58
C ASP A 71 -11.27 0.80 4.19
N GLY A 72 -9.99 1.18 4.13
CA GLY A 72 -9.21 1.29 2.91
C GLY A 72 -7.74 0.92 3.11
N LEU A 73 -7.02 0.76 2.02
CA LEU A 73 -5.62 0.34 2.00
C LEU A 73 -4.77 1.26 1.12
N ILE A 74 -3.49 1.40 1.49
CA ILE A 74 -2.44 1.88 0.60
C ILE A 74 -1.43 0.75 0.45
N LEU A 75 -1.27 0.23 -0.76
CA LEU A 75 -0.28 -0.80 -1.08
C LEU A 75 0.88 -0.17 -1.85
N ALA A 76 2.06 -0.12 -1.22
CA ALA A 76 3.26 0.42 -1.83
C ALA A 76 4.29 -0.69 -2.08
N THR A 77 4.76 -0.83 -3.32
CA THR A 77 5.71 -1.87 -3.71
C THR A 77 6.91 -1.29 -4.45
N PRO A 78 8.14 -1.78 -4.21
CA PRO A 78 9.18 -1.64 -5.21
C PRO A 78 8.81 -2.53 -6.41
N GLU A 79 9.13 -2.08 -7.62
CA GLU A 79 9.01 -2.94 -8.79
C GLU A 79 10.31 -3.71 -9.00
N TYR A 80 10.28 -5.03 -8.79
CA TYR A 80 11.39 -5.95 -9.01
C TYR A 80 11.07 -6.85 -10.20
N HIS A 81 11.95 -6.83 -11.21
CA HIS A 81 11.78 -7.66 -12.41
C HIS A 81 10.40 -7.52 -13.08
N GLY A 82 9.86 -6.29 -13.06
CA GLY A 82 8.56 -5.99 -13.67
C GLY A 82 7.34 -6.44 -12.89
N GLY A 83 7.47 -6.71 -11.58
CA GLY A 83 6.36 -7.19 -10.76
C GLY A 83 6.37 -6.69 -9.32
N VAL A 84 5.32 -7.06 -8.58
CA VAL A 84 5.18 -6.81 -7.14
C VAL A 84 6.28 -7.52 -6.36
N SER A 85 6.82 -6.87 -5.33
CA SER A 85 7.82 -7.50 -4.47
C SER A 85 7.26 -8.77 -3.80
N GLY A 86 8.09 -9.82 -3.71
CA GLY A 86 7.71 -11.07 -3.04
C GLY A 86 7.28 -10.86 -1.59
N VAL A 87 7.85 -9.86 -0.92
CA VAL A 87 7.49 -9.49 0.46
C VAL A 87 6.03 -9.02 0.56
N LEU A 88 5.62 -8.09 -0.30
CA LEU A 88 4.23 -7.61 -0.32
C LEU A 88 3.29 -8.72 -0.78
N LYS A 89 3.66 -9.45 -1.84
CA LYS A 89 2.83 -10.55 -2.35
C LYS A 89 2.59 -11.62 -1.29
N ASN A 90 3.64 -12.01 -0.53
CA ASN A 90 3.52 -12.97 0.55
C ASN A 90 2.60 -12.47 1.69
N ALA A 91 2.71 -11.20 2.07
CA ALA A 91 1.82 -10.60 3.06
C ALA A 91 0.35 -10.64 2.59
N LEU A 92 0.10 -10.36 1.29
CA LEU A 92 -1.25 -10.45 0.70
C LEU A 92 -1.75 -11.90 0.66
N ASP A 93 -0.87 -12.89 0.37
CA ASP A 93 -1.22 -14.31 0.31
C ASP A 93 -1.54 -14.91 1.69
N LEU A 94 -1.03 -14.32 2.77
CA LEU A 94 -1.37 -14.69 4.15
C LEU A 94 -2.71 -14.11 4.63
N MET A 95 -3.39 -13.34 3.78
CA MET A 95 -4.73 -12.80 4.02
C MET A 95 -5.73 -13.42 3.04
N SER A 96 -7.01 -13.29 3.35
CA SER A 96 -8.10 -13.85 2.54
C SER A 96 -9.11 -12.76 2.13
N PHE A 97 -10.20 -13.18 1.51
CA PHE A 97 -11.36 -12.33 1.24
C PHE A 97 -11.90 -11.65 2.50
N GLU A 98 -11.81 -12.31 3.65
CA GLU A 98 -12.27 -11.77 4.93
C GLU A 98 -11.56 -10.46 5.31
N GLN A 99 -10.25 -10.38 5.06
CA GLN A 99 -9.46 -9.19 5.35
C GLN A 99 -9.50 -8.16 4.22
N LEU A 100 -9.60 -8.58 2.95
CA LEU A 100 -9.31 -7.75 1.79
C LEU A 100 -10.55 -7.29 1.00
N SER A 101 -11.70 -8.00 1.09
CA SER A 101 -12.91 -7.62 0.35
C SER A 101 -13.46 -6.27 0.78
N ASP A 102 -14.07 -5.58 -0.18
CA ASP A 102 -14.79 -4.31 0.03
C ASP A 102 -13.92 -3.17 0.59
N LYS A 103 -12.60 -3.25 0.43
CA LYS A 103 -11.69 -2.17 0.81
C LYS A 103 -11.32 -1.32 -0.39
N VAL A 104 -11.40 0.00 -0.22
CA VAL A 104 -10.90 0.95 -1.22
C VAL A 104 -9.37 1.00 -1.12
N THR A 105 -8.68 0.77 -2.24
CA THR A 105 -7.23 0.58 -2.26
C THR A 105 -6.54 1.55 -3.21
N GLY A 106 -5.58 2.30 -2.69
CA GLY A 106 -4.64 3.11 -3.45
C GLY A 106 -3.32 2.37 -3.67
N LEU A 107 -2.72 2.52 -4.86
CA LEU A 107 -1.54 1.77 -5.28
C LEU A 107 -0.35 2.68 -5.57
N ILE A 108 0.82 2.29 -5.05
CA ILE A 108 2.10 2.99 -5.24
C ILE A 108 3.16 1.99 -5.72
N SER A 109 3.85 2.32 -6.82
CA SER A 109 5.02 1.57 -7.29
C SER A 109 6.25 2.48 -7.38
N VAL A 110 7.39 1.95 -6.96
CA VAL A 110 8.66 2.68 -6.94
C VAL A 110 9.74 1.85 -7.64
N LEU A 111 10.42 2.46 -8.61
CA LEU A 111 11.43 1.81 -9.43
C LEU A 111 12.72 2.64 -9.49
N GLY A 112 13.87 1.98 -9.45
CA GLY A 112 15.18 2.62 -9.66
C GLY A 112 15.45 2.99 -11.12
N GLY A 113 14.89 2.25 -12.09
CA GLY A 113 14.93 2.54 -13.52
C GLY A 113 13.86 3.53 -13.96
N GLN A 114 13.59 3.57 -15.28
CA GLN A 114 12.50 4.36 -15.82
C GLN A 114 11.15 3.86 -15.29
N SER A 115 10.20 4.78 -15.11
CA SER A 115 8.87 4.43 -14.63
C SER A 115 8.17 3.48 -15.60
N ASN A 116 7.62 2.43 -15.05
CA ASN A 116 6.66 1.55 -15.74
C ASN A 116 5.49 1.27 -14.77
N SER A 117 4.47 0.57 -15.24
CA SER A 117 3.24 0.31 -14.48
C SER A 117 2.97 -1.18 -14.23
N ASN A 118 3.94 -2.07 -14.46
CA ASN A 118 3.70 -3.50 -14.37
C ASN A 118 3.29 -3.92 -12.95
N ALA A 119 4.06 -3.52 -11.93
CA ALA A 119 3.70 -3.83 -10.54
C ALA A 119 2.35 -3.22 -10.14
N LEU A 120 1.97 -2.05 -10.67
CA LEU A 120 0.65 -1.46 -10.44
C LEU A 120 -0.46 -2.28 -11.11
N ASN A 121 -0.23 -2.80 -12.32
CA ASN A 121 -1.17 -3.67 -13.01
C ASN A 121 -1.36 -5.00 -12.27
N ASP A 122 -0.25 -5.59 -11.76
CA ASP A 122 -0.30 -6.78 -10.92
C ASP A 122 -1.12 -6.54 -9.64
N LEU A 123 -0.88 -5.42 -8.94
CA LEU A 123 -1.64 -5.07 -7.75
C LEU A 123 -3.13 -4.84 -8.07
N ARG A 124 -3.47 -4.20 -9.21
CA ARG A 124 -4.87 -4.05 -9.64
C ARG A 124 -5.55 -5.40 -9.84
N LEU A 125 -4.84 -6.36 -10.46
CA LEU A 125 -5.34 -7.71 -10.66
C LEU A 125 -5.56 -8.43 -9.33
N ILE A 126 -4.59 -8.34 -8.40
CA ILE A 126 -4.66 -8.96 -7.08
C ILE A 126 -5.83 -8.39 -6.28
N VAL A 127 -5.94 -7.05 -6.17
CA VAL A 127 -7.01 -6.39 -5.41
C VAL A 127 -8.39 -6.72 -5.99
N ARG A 128 -8.54 -6.70 -7.33
CA ARG A 128 -9.78 -7.12 -7.98
C ARG A 128 -10.13 -8.58 -7.66
N TRP A 129 -9.12 -9.46 -7.65
CA TRP A 129 -9.34 -10.89 -7.38
C TRP A 129 -9.93 -11.13 -5.99
N VAL A 130 -9.51 -10.35 -5.00
CA VAL A 130 -10.01 -10.44 -3.62
C VAL A 130 -11.19 -9.50 -3.36
N HIS A 131 -11.89 -9.04 -4.39
CA HIS A 131 -13.08 -8.18 -4.34
C HIS A 131 -12.83 -6.79 -3.71
N GLY A 132 -11.61 -6.28 -3.77
CA GLY A 132 -11.29 -4.91 -3.37
C GLY A 132 -11.57 -3.89 -4.49
N TRP A 133 -11.62 -2.62 -4.13
CA TRP A 133 -11.91 -1.48 -5.02
C TRP A 133 -10.67 -0.62 -5.21
N VAL A 134 -10.05 -0.67 -6.38
CA VAL A 134 -8.88 0.16 -6.68
C VAL A 134 -9.32 1.52 -7.20
N ILE A 135 -8.83 2.60 -6.58
CA ILE A 135 -9.06 3.96 -7.09
C ILE A 135 -8.38 4.15 -8.45
N PRO A 136 -8.92 5.05 -9.31
CA PRO A 136 -8.30 5.36 -10.61
C PRO A 136 -6.88 5.92 -10.48
N GLU A 137 -6.66 6.80 -9.49
CA GLU A 137 -5.38 7.43 -9.22
C GLU A 137 -4.38 6.39 -8.70
N GLN A 138 -3.16 6.49 -9.23
CA GLN A 138 -2.03 5.65 -8.80
C GLN A 138 -0.73 6.44 -8.84
N ILE A 139 0.22 6.05 -8.02
CA ILE A 139 1.54 6.67 -7.97
C ILE A 139 2.57 5.72 -8.59
N ALA A 140 3.23 6.17 -9.65
CA ALA A 140 4.38 5.49 -10.26
C ALA A 140 5.59 6.42 -10.15
N ILE A 141 6.64 5.99 -9.43
CA ILE A 141 7.88 6.74 -9.25
C ILE A 141 9.01 5.97 -9.93
N GLY A 142 9.44 6.45 -11.09
CA GLY A 142 10.66 6.00 -11.74
C GLY A 142 11.86 6.83 -11.30
N GLN A 143 13.08 6.29 -11.53
CA GLN A 143 14.34 6.96 -11.16
C GLN A 143 14.29 7.50 -9.73
N ALA A 144 13.81 6.67 -8.78
CA ALA A 144 13.47 7.07 -7.43
C ALA A 144 14.60 7.78 -6.66
N TRP A 145 15.84 7.49 -7.02
CA TRP A 145 17.03 8.16 -6.47
C TRP A 145 17.08 9.66 -6.78
N GLY A 146 16.43 10.11 -7.87
CA GLY A 146 16.31 11.52 -8.26
C GLY A 146 14.96 12.16 -7.94
N ALA A 147 14.01 11.40 -7.39
CA ALA A 147 12.66 11.90 -7.07
C ALA A 147 12.58 12.56 -5.68
N PHE A 148 13.51 12.23 -4.79
CA PHE A 148 13.52 12.71 -3.40
C PHE A 148 14.82 13.46 -3.07
N SER A 149 14.72 14.49 -2.25
CA SER A 149 15.88 15.12 -1.61
C SER A 149 16.50 14.19 -0.55
N PRO A 150 17.72 14.48 -0.07
CA PRO A 150 18.33 13.75 1.05
C PRO A 150 17.45 13.70 2.31
N GLU A 151 16.62 14.72 2.52
CA GLU A 151 15.68 14.82 3.64
C GLU A 151 14.33 14.12 3.37
N GLY A 152 14.20 13.43 2.21
CA GLY A 152 13.00 12.67 1.85
C GLY A 152 11.84 13.48 1.27
N LYS A 153 12.08 14.75 0.87
CA LYS A 153 11.05 15.57 0.22
C LYS A 153 10.98 15.28 -1.28
N LEU A 154 9.78 15.29 -1.86
CA LEU A 154 9.62 15.23 -3.31
C LEU A 154 10.21 16.49 -3.97
N LEU A 155 10.95 16.28 -5.07
CA LEU A 155 11.55 17.33 -5.86
C LEU A 155 10.67 17.78 -7.03
N ASP A 156 9.71 16.94 -7.46
CA ASP A 156 8.80 17.20 -8.57
C ASP A 156 7.43 17.64 -8.05
N GLU A 157 7.06 18.89 -8.36
CA GLU A 157 5.78 19.50 -7.98
C GLU A 157 4.58 18.75 -8.59
N LYS A 158 4.69 18.27 -9.84
CA LYS A 158 3.61 17.50 -10.48
C LYS A 158 3.39 16.16 -9.77
N LEU A 159 4.47 15.52 -9.34
CA LEU A 159 4.36 14.30 -8.55
C LEU A 159 3.75 14.61 -7.18
N SER A 160 4.09 15.73 -6.55
CA SER A 160 3.47 16.17 -5.30
C SER A 160 1.95 16.34 -5.45
N GLN A 161 1.50 17.05 -6.49
CA GLN A 161 0.07 17.22 -6.79
C GLN A 161 -0.65 15.89 -7.06
N ARG A 162 0.05 14.92 -7.67
CA ARG A 162 -0.50 13.56 -7.85
C ARG A 162 -0.72 12.84 -6.52
N PHE A 163 0.15 13.02 -5.55
CA PHE A 163 -0.06 12.49 -4.20
C PHE A 163 -1.26 13.13 -3.52
N ASP A 164 -1.48 14.44 -3.71
CA ASP A 164 -2.66 15.13 -3.16
C ASP A 164 -3.96 14.59 -3.78
N GLN A 165 -4.00 14.43 -5.12
CA GLN A 165 -5.13 13.82 -5.83
C GLN A 165 -5.38 12.37 -5.41
N PHE A 166 -4.32 11.58 -5.26
CA PHE A 166 -4.38 10.20 -4.78
C PHE A 166 -4.99 10.12 -3.39
N ALA A 167 -4.52 10.95 -2.44
CA ALA A 167 -5.01 10.95 -1.08
C ALA A 167 -6.49 11.37 -1.02
N GLN A 168 -6.86 12.45 -1.75
CA GLN A 168 -8.24 12.92 -1.83
C GLN A 168 -9.16 11.82 -2.39
N SER A 169 -8.78 11.21 -3.52
CA SER A 169 -9.57 10.14 -4.14
C SER A 169 -9.71 8.92 -3.21
N LEU A 170 -8.64 8.52 -2.52
CA LEU A 170 -8.68 7.40 -1.58
C LEU A 170 -9.65 7.67 -0.43
N VAL A 171 -9.54 8.82 0.24
CA VAL A 171 -10.39 9.17 1.38
C VAL A 171 -11.85 9.31 0.96
N ASP A 172 -12.13 10.04 -0.12
CA ASP A 172 -13.49 10.29 -0.59
C ASP A 172 -14.21 9.00 -1.02
N ASN A 173 -13.52 8.14 -1.77
CA ASN A 173 -14.13 6.86 -2.19
C ASN A 173 -14.28 5.91 -1.01
N THR A 174 -13.38 5.92 -0.02
CA THR A 174 -13.53 5.13 1.20
C THR A 174 -14.75 5.61 2.00
N ARG A 175 -14.93 6.91 2.18
CA ARG A 175 -16.11 7.49 2.84
C ARG A 175 -17.40 7.10 2.12
N LYS A 176 -17.45 7.27 0.80
CA LYS A 176 -18.62 6.91 -0.01
C LYS A 176 -18.99 5.44 0.11
N LEU A 177 -18.00 4.53 0.02
CA LEU A 177 -18.26 3.10 0.12
C LEU A 177 -18.74 2.69 1.52
N ARG A 178 -18.27 3.39 2.57
CA ARG A 178 -18.67 3.17 3.97
C ARG A 178 -19.93 3.94 4.38
N GLY A 179 -20.45 4.84 3.55
CA GLY A 179 -21.61 5.67 3.87
C GLY A 179 -21.35 6.63 5.03
N VAL A 180 -20.12 7.15 5.14
CA VAL A 180 -19.71 8.14 6.14
C VAL A 180 -19.33 9.44 5.44
N ASP A 181 -19.83 10.57 5.95
CA ASP A 181 -19.51 11.91 5.49
C ASP A 181 -18.17 12.42 6.04
#